data_fea79035da690ddb08405c234f6bb4ff
#
_entry.id   fea79035da690ddb08405c234f6bb4ff
#
_cell.length_a   1.000
_cell.length_b   1.000
_cell.length_c   1.000
_cell.angle_alpha   90.00
_cell.angle_beta   90.00
_cell.angle_gamma   90.00
#
_symmetry.space_group_name_H-M   'P 1'
#
loop_
_entity.id
_entity.type
_entity.pdbx_description
1 polymer ?
#
loop_
_entity_poly.entity_id
_entity_poly.type
_entity_poly.pdbx_seq_one_letter_code
_entity_poly.pdbx_strand_id
1 'polypeptide(L)'
;MLSISATRIFFLRSTTIRLSSSSSSLQFFSNPNRTLFRPFLHTSFKPLPSSFSFRTDHTMATSNAKSVHDFTDAKGNDINLGDYKGKVLIIVNVASQCGLTNSNYTELSQLYEKYKQKGLEILAFPCNQFGAQEPGSNEQIQEFVCTRFKAEFPVFDKVDVNGDKAAPLYKYLKSSKGGLLGDGIKWNFAKFLVDKEGNVVDRYAPTTSPLSIEKDLLKLLDA
;
A
#
# COMPACT_ATOMS: atom_id res chain seq x y z
N MET A 1 -43.19 -48.02 -14.58
CA MET A 1 -43.43 -46.93 -15.55
C MET A 1 -42.20 -46.04 -15.58
N LEU A 2 -41.43 -46.18 -16.68
CA LEU A 2 -40.20 -45.46 -16.94
C LEU A 2 -40.52 -44.07 -17.52
N SER A 3 -39.90 -43.00 -17.00
CA SER A 3 -39.91 -41.73 -17.67
C SER A 3 -38.46 -41.29 -17.88
N ILE A 4 -38.08 -41.23 -19.14
CA ILE A 4 -36.80 -40.79 -19.69
C ILE A 4 -36.90 -39.29 -19.89
N SER A 5 -36.00 -38.51 -19.29
CA SER A 5 -35.90 -37.09 -19.59
C SER A 5 -34.57 -36.75 -20.28
N ALA A 6 -34.70 -36.05 -21.40
CA ALA A 6 -33.70 -35.86 -22.40
C ALA A 6 -32.64 -34.81 -22.01
N THR A 7 -31.37 -35.16 -22.24
CA THR A 7 -30.17 -34.27 -22.16
C THR A 7 -30.17 -33.33 -23.36
N ARG A 8 -30.19 -32.02 -23.15
CA ARG A 8 -29.91 -31.00 -24.16
C ARG A 8 -28.41 -30.66 -24.17
N ILE A 9 -27.75 -31.04 -25.23
CA ILE A 9 -26.38 -30.65 -25.56
C ILE A 9 -26.43 -29.26 -26.19
N PHE A 10 -25.76 -28.27 -25.59
CA PHE A 10 -25.51 -26.97 -26.19
C PHE A 10 -24.15 -26.97 -26.89
N PHE A 11 -24.16 -26.79 -28.20
CA PHE A 11 -23.00 -26.57 -29.04
C PHE A 11 -22.46 -25.15 -28.83
N LEU A 12 -21.23 -25.00 -28.36
CA LEU A 12 -20.48 -23.75 -28.37
C LEU A 12 -19.89 -23.52 -29.75
N ARG A 13 -20.33 -22.46 -30.40
CA ARG A 13 -19.72 -21.92 -31.62
C ARG A 13 -18.41 -21.21 -31.28
N SER A 14 -17.32 -21.71 -31.82
CA SER A 14 -16.00 -21.07 -31.82
C SER A 14 -16.01 -19.90 -32.78
N THR A 15 -15.76 -18.68 -32.31
CA THR A 15 -15.58 -17.48 -33.13
C THR A 15 -14.09 -17.18 -33.21
N THR A 16 -13.51 -17.43 -34.38
CA THR A 16 -12.12 -17.13 -34.72
C THR A 16 -11.99 -15.62 -34.97
N ILE A 17 -11.21 -14.91 -34.17
CA ILE A 17 -10.86 -13.51 -34.41
C ILE A 17 -9.55 -13.49 -35.22
N ARG A 18 -9.62 -12.96 -36.45
CA ARG A 18 -8.47 -12.67 -37.30
C ARG A 18 -7.77 -11.40 -36.81
N LEU A 19 -6.49 -11.50 -36.49
CA LEU A 19 -5.61 -10.34 -36.32
C LEU A 19 -5.17 -9.83 -37.70
N SER A 20 -5.47 -8.58 -38.01
CA SER A 20 -4.91 -7.87 -39.13
C SER A 20 -3.69 -7.06 -38.68
N SER A 21 -2.54 -7.39 -39.21
CA SER A 21 -1.30 -6.63 -39.10
C SER A 21 -1.32 -5.46 -40.09
N SER A 22 -1.27 -4.22 -39.61
CA SER A 22 -0.95 -3.06 -40.42
C SER A 22 0.42 -2.52 -40.05
N SER A 23 1.36 -2.74 -40.97
CA SER A 23 2.69 -2.11 -40.97
C SER A 23 2.58 -0.70 -41.48
N SER A 24 2.97 0.30 -40.69
CA SER A 24 3.12 1.69 -41.14
C SER A 24 4.60 2.04 -41.18
N SER A 25 5.06 2.29 -42.38
CA SER A 25 6.38 2.71 -42.76
C SER A 25 6.71 4.15 -42.29
N LEU A 26 7.84 4.30 -41.66
CA LEU A 26 8.46 5.60 -41.35
C LEU A 26 8.99 6.25 -42.64
N GLN A 27 8.52 7.44 -42.96
CA GLN A 27 9.13 8.31 -43.94
C GLN A 27 9.96 9.41 -43.27
N PHE A 28 11.25 9.38 -43.56
CA PHE A 28 12.19 10.45 -43.28
C PHE A 28 11.93 11.62 -44.20
N PHE A 29 11.67 12.81 -43.68
CA PHE A 29 11.79 14.06 -44.40
C PHE A 29 13.01 14.83 -43.92
N SER A 30 14.04 14.85 -44.72
CA SER A 30 15.17 15.76 -44.65
C SER A 30 14.78 17.09 -45.31
N ASN A 31 14.99 18.19 -44.64
CA ASN A 31 14.91 19.51 -45.24
C ASN A 31 16.18 20.31 -44.96
N PRO A 32 16.93 20.72 -46.02
CA PRO A 32 18.11 21.57 -45.84
C PRO A 32 17.73 23.00 -46.25
N ASN A 33 17.86 23.97 -45.34
CA ASN A 33 18.07 25.34 -45.74
C ASN A 33 18.99 26.08 -44.74
N ARG A 34 20.13 26.43 -45.30
CA ARG A 34 21.09 27.43 -44.85
C ARG A 34 20.40 28.81 -44.82
N THR A 35 20.73 29.67 -43.90
CA THR A 35 21.42 30.95 -44.18
C THR A 35 21.53 31.85 -42.93
N LEU A 36 22.72 32.35 -42.77
CA LEU A 36 23.20 33.70 -42.40
C LEU A 36 23.35 34.08 -40.95
N PHE A 37 24.64 34.15 -40.60
CA PHE A 37 25.21 34.90 -39.51
C PHE A 37 24.79 36.37 -39.53
N ARG A 38 24.46 36.90 -38.35
CA ARG A 38 24.65 38.30 -38.00
C ARG A 38 25.09 38.39 -36.53
N PRO A 39 26.18 39.10 -36.26
CA PRO A 39 26.61 39.36 -34.90
C PRO A 39 25.93 40.64 -34.40
N PHE A 40 25.30 40.59 -33.22
CA PHE A 40 24.88 41.81 -32.54
C PHE A 40 25.13 41.74 -31.04
N LEU A 41 26.02 42.64 -30.62
CA LEU A 41 26.04 43.42 -29.39
C LEU A 41 26.02 42.71 -28.02
N HIS A 42 27.14 42.87 -27.35
CA HIS A 42 27.34 42.85 -25.93
C HIS A 42 26.25 43.62 -25.20
N THR A 43 25.39 42.94 -24.48
CA THR A 43 24.68 43.50 -23.33
C THR A 43 25.18 42.77 -22.08
N SER A 44 25.76 43.59 -21.21
CA SER A 44 26.26 43.22 -19.89
C SER A 44 25.13 42.63 -19.05
N PHE A 45 25.09 41.30 -18.91
CA PHE A 45 24.26 40.65 -17.90
C PHE A 45 25.00 40.62 -16.59
N LYS A 46 24.48 41.37 -15.59
CA LYS A 46 24.85 41.19 -14.19
C LYS A 46 24.49 39.77 -13.76
N PRO A 47 25.41 39.05 -13.10
CA PRO A 47 25.07 37.74 -12.56
C PRO A 47 24.07 37.92 -11.43
N LEU A 48 22.92 37.25 -11.57
CA LEU A 48 21.97 37.03 -10.49
C LEU A 48 22.62 36.12 -9.42
N PRO A 49 22.39 36.35 -8.14
CA PRO A 49 22.97 35.51 -7.09
C PRO A 49 22.40 34.08 -7.18
N SER A 50 23.32 33.16 -7.50
CA SER A 50 23.09 31.73 -7.43
C SER A 50 23.05 31.29 -5.97
N SER A 51 21.86 31.31 -5.36
CA SER A 51 21.62 30.56 -4.15
C SER A 51 20.09 30.32 -3.97
N PHE A 52 19.50 29.63 -4.95
CA PHE A 52 18.32 28.83 -4.63
C PHE A 52 18.85 27.47 -4.18
N SER A 53 19.15 27.38 -2.91
CA SER A 53 19.26 26.10 -2.23
C SER A 53 17.87 25.48 -2.24
N PHE A 54 17.64 24.53 -3.13
CA PHE A 54 16.55 23.56 -2.96
C PHE A 54 16.89 22.77 -1.69
N ARG A 55 16.40 23.25 -0.58
CA ARG A 55 16.26 22.40 0.59
C ARG A 55 15.24 21.35 0.18
N THR A 56 15.72 20.19 -0.19
CA THR A 56 14.94 18.96 -0.05
C THR A 56 14.74 18.79 1.45
N ASP A 57 13.64 19.34 1.96
CA ASP A 57 13.14 18.98 3.27
C ASP A 57 12.71 17.52 3.21
N HIS A 58 13.72 16.64 3.32
CA HIS A 58 13.51 15.32 3.85
C HIS A 58 13.16 15.53 5.33
N THR A 59 11.94 15.92 5.61
CA THR A 59 11.40 15.86 6.96
C THR A 59 11.41 14.40 7.37
N MET A 60 12.52 13.99 7.93
CA MET A 60 12.62 12.78 8.73
C MET A 60 11.47 12.83 9.71
N ALA A 61 10.57 11.85 9.62
CA ALA A 61 9.54 11.65 10.61
C ALA A 61 10.23 11.64 11.97
N THR A 62 9.94 12.65 12.72
CA THR A 62 10.77 13.15 13.81
C THR A 62 10.66 12.24 15.02
N SER A 63 11.74 12.18 15.80
CA SER A 63 11.82 11.62 17.15
C SER A 63 10.75 12.15 18.13
N ASN A 64 9.86 13.04 17.70
CA ASN A 64 8.80 13.70 18.47
C ASN A 64 7.39 13.30 18.08
N ALA A 65 7.19 12.31 17.21
CA ALA A 65 5.85 11.82 16.88
C ALA A 65 5.17 11.30 18.15
N LYS A 66 4.00 11.85 18.49
CA LYS A 66 3.21 11.50 19.67
C LYS A 66 2.07 10.55 19.34
N SER A 67 1.70 10.44 18.08
CA SER A 67 0.60 9.60 17.60
C SER A 67 0.89 9.03 16.21
N VAL A 68 0.14 7.99 15.82
CA VAL A 68 0.18 7.45 14.45
C VAL A 68 -0.18 8.53 13.41
N HIS A 69 -1.02 9.48 13.77
CA HIS A 69 -1.46 10.54 12.86
C HIS A 69 -0.38 11.56 12.48
N ASP A 70 0.78 11.52 13.14
CA ASP A 70 1.91 12.43 12.85
C ASP A 70 2.79 11.92 11.69
N PHE A 71 2.49 10.75 11.14
CA PHE A 71 3.29 10.15 10.08
C PHE A 71 2.75 10.47 8.69
N THR A 72 3.69 10.86 7.82
CA THR A 72 3.49 10.96 6.37
C THR A 72 4.54 10.07 5.69
N ASP A 73 4.21 9.45 4.56
CA ASP A 73 5.21 8.68 3.82
C ASP A 73 6.10 9.61 3.00
N ALA A 74 7.40 9.64 3.32
CA ALA A 74 8.41 10.43 2.62
C ALA A 74 8.83 9.85 1.26
N LYS A 75 8.30 8.70 0.83
CA LYS A 75 8.70 8.01 -0.41
C LYS A 75 7.80 8.30 -1.61
N GLY A 76 6.99 9.36 -1.57
CA GLY A 76 6.17 9.78 -2.71
C GLY A 76 4.80 9.12 -2.78
N ASN A 77 4.43 8.32 -1.79
CA ASN A 77 3.04 7.97 -1.57
C ASN A 77 2.41 9.07 -0.71
N ASP A 78 1.34 9.66 -1.19
CA ASP A 78 0.59 10.72 -0.48
C ASP A 78 -0.16 10.18 0.75
N ILE A 79 0.53 9.39 1.59
CA ILE A 79 -0.05 8.84 2.80
C ILE A 79 0.09 9.89 3.90
N ASN A 80 -0.99 10.58 4.17
CA ASN A 80 -1.13 11.39 5.37
C ASN A 80 -1.96 10.61 6.39
N LEU A 81 -1.32 10.01 7.40
CA LEU A 81 -2.06 9.28 8.43
C LEU A 81 -2.94 10.19 9.29
N GLY A 82 -2.76 11.50 9.20
CA GLY A 82 -3.67 12.51 9.75
C GLY A 82 -5.09 12.43 9.18
N ASP A 83 -5.26 11.89 7.97
CA ASP A 83 -6.58 11.73 7.32
C ASP A 83 -7.43 10.64 8.00
N TYR A 84 -6.82 9.83 8.84
CA TYR A 84 -7.50 8.77 9.62
C TYR A 84 -7.81 9.20 11.06
N LYS A 85 -7.66 10.48 11.42
CA LYS A 85 -8.05 10.98 12.74
C LYS A 85 -9.52 10.68 13.03
N GLY A 86 -9.80 10.24 14.26
CA GLY A 86 -11.15 9.86 14.68
C GLY A 86 -11.56 8.45 14.28
N LYS A 87 -10.69 7.70 13.58
CA LYS A 87 -10.92 6.29 13.25
C LYS A 87 -10.10 5.39 14.16
N VAL A 88 -10.64 4.23 14.48
CA VAL A 88 -9.88 3.11 15.06
C VAL A 88 -9.13 2.41 13.95
N LEU A 89 -7.81 2.17 14.12
CA LEU A 89 -6.99 1.60 13.06
C LEU A 89 -6.50 0.21 13.43
N ILE A 90 -6.50 -0.70 12.46
CA ILE A 90 -5.70 -1.92 12.48
C ILE A 90 -4.57 -1.74 11.48
N ILE A 91 -3.33 -1.63 11.96
CA ILE A 91 -2.14 -1.53 11.10
C ILE A 91 -1.48 -2.91 11.04
N VAL A 92 -1.29 -3.45 9.84
CA VAL A 92 -0.83 -4.82 9.64
C VAL A 92 0.22 -4.91 8.53
N ASN A 93 1.31 -5.66 8.77
CA ASN A 93 2.26 -6.01 7.71
C ASN A 93 1.82 -7.29 7.01
N VAL A 94 1.67 -7.24 5.70
CA VAL A 94 1.03 -8.30 4.90
C VAL A 94 1.99 -8.94 3.92
N ALA A 95 1.61 -10.14 3.43
CA ALA A 95 2.31 -10.84 2.37
C ALA A 95 1.36 -11.76 1.58
N SER A 96 1.61 -11.89 0.26
CA SER A 96 0.76 -12.65 -0.66
C SER A 96 1.01 -14.16 -0.64
N GLN A 97 2.23 -14.61 -0.26
CA GLN A 97 2.67 -16.02 -0.36
C GLN A 97 2.92 -16.66 1.01
N CYS A 98 2.35 -16.13 2.07
CA CYS A 98 2.44 -16.68 3.42
C CYS A 98 1.34 -17.70 3.69
N GLY A 99 1.62 -18.72 4.50
CA GLY A 99 0.59 -19.66 4.95
C GLY A 99 -0.56 -19.00 5.73
N LEU A 100 -0.34 -17.80 6.29
CA LEU A 100 -1.35 -17.03 7.02
C LEU A 100 -2.16 -16.08 6.11
N THR A 101 -1.84 -15.96 4.81
CA THR A 101 -2.44 -14.99 3.89
C THR A 101 -3.95 -15.16 3.79
N ASN A 102 -4.42 -16.36 3.50
CA ASN A 102 -5.85 -16.60 3.26
C ASN A 102 -6.70 -16.28 4.49
N SER A 103 -6.32 -16.80 5.66
CA SER A 103 -7.08 -16.58 6.89
C SER A 103 -7.09 -15.10 7.28
N ASN A 104 -5.91 -14.44 7.29
CA ASN A 104 -5.83 -13.05 7.71
C ASN A 104 -6.58 -12.11 6.79
N TYR A 105 -6.39 -12.17 5.47
CA TYR A 105 -7.11 -11.29 4.55
C TYR A 105 -8.63 -11.52 4.59
N THR A 106 -9.08 -12.78 4.67
CA THR A 106 -10.51 -13.09 4.79
C THR A 106 -11.10 -12.49 6.05
N GLU A 107 -10.46 -12.68 7.20
CA GLU A 107 -10.97 -12.19 8.47
C GLU A 107 -10.85 -10.66 8.61
N LEU A 108 -9.78 -10.05 8.08
CA LEU A 108 -9.65 -8.59 8.02
C LEU A 108 -10.76 -7.98 7.15
N SER A 109 -11.07 -8.58 5.98
CA SER A 109 -12.16 -8.12 5.12
C SER A 109 -13.52 -8.23 5.81
N GLN A 110 -13.76 -9.30 6.57
CA GLN A 110 -14.98 -9.46 7.37
C GLN A 110 -15.12 -8.39 8.45
N LEU A 111 -14.04 -8.12 9.20
CA LEU A 111 -14.05 -7.04 10.20
C LEU A 111 -14.26 -5.68 9.56
N TYR A 112 -13.59 -5.42 8.43
CA TYR A 112 -13.72 -4.16 7.72
C TYR A 112 -15.14 -3.92 7.24
N GLU A 113 -15.74 -4.89 6.56
CA GLU A 113 -17.12 -4.79 6.10
C GLU A 113 -18.09 -4.53 7.25
N LYS A 114 -17.88 -5.21 8.37
CA LYS A 114 -18.76 -5.10 9.55
C LYS A 114 -18.65 -3.76 10.26
N TYR A 115 -17.45 -3.15 10.29
CA TYR A 115 -17.16 -2.02 11.17
C TYR A 115 -16.68 -0.75 10.45
N LYS A 116 -16.46 -0.74 9.13
CA LYS A 116 -16.05 0.45 8.37
C LYS A 116 -17.00 1.64 8.60
N GLN A 117 -18.30 1.40 8.67
CA GLN A 117 -19.30 2.44 8.93
C GLN A 117 -19.32 2.90 10.39
N LYS A 118 -18.70 2.16 11.30
CA LYS A 118 -18.54 2.53 12.71
C LYS A 118 -17.19 3.23 13.00
N GLY A 119 -16.39 3.47 11.97
CA GLY A 119 -15.12 4.16 12.10
C GLY A 119 -13.88 3.25 12.19
N LEU A 120 -13.98 1.97 11.82
CA LEU A 120 -12.79 1.13 11.60
C LEU A 120 -12.11 1.47 10.29
N GLU A 121 -10.77 1.56 10.31
CA GLU A 121 -9.94 1.51 9.12
C GLU A 121 -8.86 0.45 9.27
N ILE A 122 -8.47 -0.19 8.16
CA ILE A 122 -7.41 -1.18 8.12
C ILE A 122 -6.32 -0.68 7.17
N LEU A 123 -5.10 -0.56 7.67
CA LEU A 123 -3.95 -0.07 6.91
C LEU A 123 -2.99 -1.23 6.69
N ALA A 124 -2.98 -1.79 5.47
CA ALA A 124 -2.16 -2.94 5.12
C ALA A 124 -0.87 -2.50 4.44
N PHE A 125 0.27 -2.90 5.02
CA PHE A 125 1.61 -2.59 4.51
C PHE A 125 2.30 -3.86 4.02
N PRO A 126 2.48 -4.07 2.71
CA PRO A 126 3.22 -5.20 2.18
C PRO A 126 4.67 -5.18 2.64
N CYS A 127 5.22 -6.36 3.00
CA CYS A 127 6.59 -6.48 3.49
C CYS A 127 7.23 -7.78 3.00
N ASN A 128 8.42 -7.68 2.36
CA ASN A 128 9.13 -8.83 1.81
C ASN A 128 10.25 -9.38 2.71
N GLN A 129 10.36 -8.90 3.97
CA GLN A 129 11.45 -9.28 4.87
C GLN A 129 11.30 -10.68 5.48
N PHE A 130 10.15 -11.33 5.34
CA PHE A 130 9.86 -12.62 5.98
C PHE A 130 9.74 -13.73 4.92
N GLY A 131 10.84 -14.43 4.70
CA GLY A 131 10.91 -15.54 3.74
C GLY A 131 10.68 -15.13 2.29
N ALA A 132 10.88 -13.86 1.94
CA ALA A 132 10.62 -13.31 0.60
C ALA A 132 9.19 -13.63 0.09
N GLN A 133 8.20 -13.61 1.00
CA GLN A 133 6.82 -14.00 0.72
C GLN A 133 5.95 -12.86 0.15
N GLU A 134 6.55 -11.71 -0.20
CA GLU A 134 5.89 -10.61 -0.90
C GLU A 134 6.74 -10.11 -2.09
N PRO A 135 6.99 -10.97 -3.11
CA PRO A 135 7.92 -10.63 -4.20
C PRO A 135 7.32 -9.69 -5.25
N GLY A 136 5.99 -9.60 -5.35
CA GLY A 136 5.28 -8.83 -6.38
C GLY A 136 5.58 -7.33 -6.37
N SER A 137 5.26 -6.62 -7.46
CA SER A 137 5.23 -5.16 -7.47
C SER A 137 4.03 -4.64 -6.64
N ASN A 138 4.00 -3.34 -6.31
CA ASN A 138 2.89 -2.76 -5.55
C ASN A 138 1.55 -2.96 -6.28
N GLU A 139 1.53 -2.77 -7.61
CA GLU A 139 0.34 -2.96 -8.44
C GLU A 139 -0.15 -4.42 -8.43
N GLN A 140 0.79 -5.38 -8.54
CA GLN A 140 0.47 -6.81 -8.48
C GLN A 140 -0.10 -7.22 -7.12
N ILE A 141 0.41 -6.64 -6.04
CA ILE A 141 -0.07 -6.90 -4.69
C ILE A 141 -1.48 -6.34 -4.52
N GLN A 142 -1.72 -5.10 -4.95
CA GLN A 142 -3.04 -4.47 -4.89
C GLN A 142 -4.07 -5.25 -5.72
N GLU A 143 -3.72 -5.66 -6.94
CA GLU A 143 -4.57 -6.48 -7.79
C GLU A 143 -4.90 -7.83 -7.15
N PHE A 144 -3.89 -8.50 -6.56
CA PHE A 144 -4.06 -9.77 -5.85
C PHE A 144 -5.04 -9.64 -4.69
N VAL A 145 -4.88 -8.62 -3.86
CA VAL A 145 -5.71 -8.41 -2.66
C VAL A 145 -7.14 -8.05 -3.05
N CYS A 146 -7.31 -7.15 -4.01
CA CYS A 146 -8.61 -6.73 -4.53
C CYS A 146 -9.36 -7.91 -5.19
N THR A 147 -8.68 -8.66 -6.09
CA THR A 147 -9.31 -9.71 -6.88
C THR A 147 -9.66 -10.93 -6.02
N ARG A 148 -8.73 -11.36 -5.15
CA ARG A 148 -8.85 -12.60 -4.40
C ARG A 148 -9.69 -12.46 -3.13
N PHE A 149 -9.54 -11.35 -2.41
CA PHE A 149 -10.17 -11.15 -1.10
C PHE A 149 -11.25 -10.08 -1.10
N LYS A 150 -11.41 -9.36 -2.22
CA LYS A 150 -12.35 -8.23 -2.35
C LYS A 150 -12.15 -7.21 -1.22
N ALA A 151 -10.89 -7.05 -0.79
CA ALA A 151 -10.56 -6.12 0.27
C ALA A 151 -10.78 -4.69 -0.22
N GLU A 152 -11.55 -3.92 0.54
CA GLU A 152 -11.85 -2.51 0.25
C GLU A 152 -11.01 -1.55 1.09
N PHE A 153 -10.23 -2.07 2.03
CA PHE A 153 -9.33 -1.27 2.84
C PHE A 153 -8.02 -0.94 2.10
N PRO A 154 -7.32 0.15 2.45
CA PRO A 154 -6.07 0.58 1.83
C PRO A 154 -4.95 -0.47 1.92
N VAL A 155 -4.32 -0.76 0.79
CA VAL A 155 -3.08 -1.51 0.69
C VAL A 155 -2.02 -0.57 0.15
N PHE A 156 -1.02 -0.26 0.98
CA PHE A 156 0.03 0.70 0.69
C PHE A 156 1.20 0.07 -0.07
N ASP A 157 2.18 0.88 -0.40
CA ASP A 157 3.41 0.42 -1.01
C ASP A 157 4.22 -0.44 -0.03
N LYS A 158 5.05 -1.31 -0.61
CA LYS A 158 5.92 -2.21 0.14
C LYS A 158 6.92 -1.45 1.00
N VAL A 159 7.00 -1.84 2.28
CA VAL A 159 7.91 -1.25 3.26
C VAL A 159 8.75 -2.29 3.98
N ASP A 160 9.88 -1.85 4.54
CA ASP A 160 10.61 -2.59 5.55
C ASP A 160 10.03 -2.27 6.93
N VAL A 161 9.82 -3.30 7.74
CA VAL A 161 9.27 -3.17 9.11
C VAL A 161 10.33 -3.37 10.18
N ASN A 162 11.49 -3.94 9.82
CA ASN A 162 12.64 -4.17 10.71
C ASN A 162 13.95 -3.61 10.12
N GLY A 163 14.95 -3.44 10.99
CA GLY A 163 16.27 -2.92 10.63
C GLY A 163 16.30 -1.41 10.43
N ASP A 164 17.45 -0.91 9.94
CA ASP A 164 17.69 0.54 9.81
C ASP A 164 16.79 1.21 8.79
N LYS A 165 16.41 0.48 7.74
CA LYS A 165 15.51 0.94 6.67
C LYS A 165 14.02 0.81 7.01
N ALA A 166 13.69 0.35 8.22
CA ALA A 166 12.29 0.24 8.64
C ALA A 166 11.57 1.58 8.50
N ALA A 167 10.35 1.54 7.94
CA ALA A 167 9.51 2.71 7.80
C ALA A 167 9.35 3.42 9.15
N PRO A 168 9.37 4.76 9.19
CA PRO A 168 9.25 5.54 10.43
C PRO A 168 8.03 5.14 11.25
N LEU A 169 6.90 4.91 10.61
CA LEU A 169 5.69 4.40 11.24
C LEU A 169 5.96 3.10 12.02
N TYR A 170 6.64 2.13 11.41
CA TYR A 170 6.93 0.86 12.09
C TYR A 170 7.96 0.99 13.22
N LYS A 171 8.89 1.95 13.13
CA LYS A 171 9.78 2.28 14.26
C LYS A 171 8.98 2.80 15.44
N TYR A 172 8.03 3.69 15.19
CA TYR A 172 7.11 4.22 16.21
C TYR A 172 6.19 3.14 16.79
N LEU A 173 5.51 2.36 15.96
CA LEU A 173 4.62 1.29 16.41
C LEU A 173 5.33 0.32 17.36
N LYS A 174 6.54 -0.09 16.99
CA LYS A 174 7.37 -1.00 17.81
C LYS A 174 7.83 -0.38 19.11
N SER A 175 8.16 0.92 19.13
CA SER A 175 8.56 1.63 20.36
C SER A 175 7.37 1.89 21.29
N SER A 176 6.18 2.10 20.73
CA SER A 176 4.94 2.32 21.50
C SER A 176 4.42 1.05 22.14
N LYS A 177 4.48 -0.08 21.42
CA LYS A 177 4.09 -1.41 21.92
C LYS A 177 5.14 -2.44 21.51
N GLY A 178 6.00 -2.78 22.46
CA GLY A 178 6.99 -3.84 22.32
C GLY A 178 6.35 -5.22 22.15
N GLY A 179 7.11 -6.16 21.65
CA GLY A 179 6.69 -7.57 21.58
C GLY A 179 7.16 -8.36 22.80
N LEU A 180 6.50 -9.47 23.08
CA LEU A 180 6.84 -10.36 24.21
C LEU A 180 8.31 -10.86 24.17
N LEU A 181 8.87 -11.01 22.97
CA LEU A 181 10.25 -11.48 22.75
C LEU A 181 11.09 -10.40 22.03
N GLY A 182 11.00 -9.14 22.49
CA GLY A 182 11.66 -7.98 21.89
C GLY A 182 10.85 -7.31 20.79
N ASP A 183 11.23 -6.07 20.43
CA ASP A 183 10.40 -5.12 19.67
C ASP A 183 10.26 -5.45 18.19
N GLY A 184 11.19 -6.22 17.59
CA GLY A 184 11.15 -6.59 16.20
C GLY A 184 9.85 -7.32 15.81
N ILE A 185 9.32 -7.04 14.61
CA ILE A 185 8.26 -7.83 14.00
C ILE A 185 8.81 -9.22 13.70
N LYS A 186 8.08 -10.25 14.11
CA LYS A 186 8.58 -11.63 14.04
C LYS A 186 8.24 -12.34 12.73
N TRP A 187 7.11 -11.98 12.12
CA TRP A 187 6.64 -12.59 10.87
C TRP A 187 5.59 -11.69 10.19
N ASN A 188 5.13 -12.12 9.02
CA ASN A 188 3.99 -11.51 8.33
C ASN A 188 2.73 -11.53 9.22
N PHE A 189 1.87 -10.54 9.07
CA PHE A 189 0.59 -10.38 9.76
C PHE A 189 0.69 -10.11 11.28
N ALA A 190 1.75 -9.42 11.75
CA ALA A 190 1.66 -8.75 13.03
C ALA A 190 0.70 -7.56 12.92
N LYS A 191 -0.15 -7.36 13.92
CA LYS A 191 -1.17 -6.31 13.91
C LYS A 191 -0.96 -5.36 15.07
N PHE A 192 -1.23 -4.07 14.85
CA PHE A 192 -1.30 -3.06 15.89
C PHE A 192 -2.70 -2.47 15.88
N LEU A 193 -3.28 -2.33 17.06
CA LEU A 193 -4.57 -1.68 17.27
C LEU A 193 -4.31 -0.25 17.77
N VAL A 194 -4.95 0.71 17.12
CA VAL A 194 -4.75 2.15 17.36
C VAL A 194 -6.10 2.79 17.64
N ASP A 195 -6.18 3.65 18.65
CA ASP A 195 -7.39 4.37 19.01
C ASP A 195 -7.68 5.57 18.08
N LYS A 196 -8.80 6.25 18.32
CA LYS A 196 -9.25 7.40 17.53
C LYS A 196 -8.30 8.61 17.63
N GLU A 197 -7.49 8.68 18.68
CA GLU A 197 -6.48 9.71 18.94
C GLU A 197 -5.14 9.40 18.30
N GLY A 198 -4.96 8.16 17.78
CA GLY A 198 -3.72 7.70 17.15
C GLY A 198 -2.73 7.08 18.13
N ASN A 199 -3.15 6.72 19.37
CA ASN A 199 -2.31 6.02 20.31
C ASN A 199 -2.33 4.51 20.00
N VAL A 200 -1.17 3.88 20.08
CA VAL A 200 -1.05 2.43 19.90
C VAL A 200 -1.52 1.73 21.18
N VAL A 201 -2.70 1.12 21.10
CA VAL A 201 -3.34 0.48 22.26
C VAL A 201 -2.80 -0.92 22.48
N ASP A 202 -2.68 -1.71 21.41
CA ASP A 202 -2.21 -3.09 21.54
C ASP A 202 -1.44 -3.59 20.31
N ARG A 203 -0.74 -4.71 20.48
CA ARG A 203 0.02 -5.40 19.44
C ARG A 203 -0.25 -6.90 19.51
N TYR A 204 -0.64 -7.49 18.39
CA TYR A 204 -0.98 -8.91 18.27
C TYR A 204 0.05 -9.67 17.43
N ALA A 205 0.32 -10.88 17.86
CA ALA A 205 1.23 -11.79 17.17
C ALA A 205 0.70 -12.16 15.75
N PRO A 206 1.58 -12.57 14.84
CA PRO A 206 1.19 -13.06 13.51
C PRO A 206 0.10 -14.15 13.54
N THR A 207 0.18 -15.05 14.50
CA THR A 207 -0.73 -16.20 14.68
C THR A 207 -2.07 -15.83 15.32
N THR A 208 -2.21 -14.61 15.86
CA THR A 208 -3.47 -14.13 16.42
C THR A 208 -4.43 -13.83 15.29
N SER A 209 -5.58 -14.53 15.25
CA SER A 209 -6.62 -14.33 14.24
C SER A 209 -7.20 -12.90 14.32
N PRO A 210 -7.43 -12.22 13.19
CA PRO A 210 -8.08 -10.91 13.20
C PRO A 210 -9.44 -10.91 13.92
N LEU A 211 -10.25 -11.94 13.77
CA LEU A 211 -11.53 -12.01 14.46
C LEU A 211 -11.37 -12.12 15.98
N SER A 212 -10.27 -12.68 16.47
CA SER A 212 -10.04 -12.79 17.92
C SER A 212 -9.79 -11.44 18.60
N ILE A 213 -9.43 -10.40 17.84
CA ILE A 213 -9.24 -9.04 18.38
C ILE A 213 -10.51 -8.19 18.34
N GLU A 214 -11.62 -8.74 17.84
CA GLU A 214 -12.89 -8.01 17.68
C GLU A 214 -13.39 -7.39 18.99
N LYS A 215 -13.23 -8.10 20.10
CA LYS A 215 -13.66 -7.61 21.42
C LYS A 215 -12.90 -6.34 21.84
N ASP A 216 -11.60 -6.26 21.53
CA ASP A 216 -10.79 -5.09 21.88
C ASP A 216 -11.06 -3.94 20.90
N LEU A 217 -11.29 -4.27 19.63
CA LEU A 217 -11.74 -3.32 18.62
C LEU A 217 -13.05 -2.63 19.02
N LEU A 218 -14.05 -3.39 19.47
CA LEU A 218 -15.34 -2.85 19.87
C LEU A 218 -15.24 -1.87 21.03
N LYS A 219 -14.37 -2.10 22.01
CA LYS A 219 -14.13 -1.16 23.12
C LYS A 219 -13.69 0.22 22.63
N LEU A 220 -12.92 0.28 21.54
CA LEU A 220 -12.43 1.53 20.97
C LEU A 220 -13.43 2.19 20.03
N LEU A 221 -14.24 1.39 19.33
CA LEU A 221 -15.28 1.93 18.44
C LEU A 221 -16.42 2.55 19.25
N ASP A 222 -16.76 1.97 20.41
CA ASP A 222 -17.86 2.42 21.26
C ASP A 222 -17.41 3.53 22.25
N ALA A 223 -16.10 3.80 22.38
CA ALA A 223 -15.56 4.92 23.14
C ALA A 223 -15.64 6.22 22.33
#